data_fd737875347d3dc4fbd5c367f755262a
#
_entry.id   fd737875347d3dc4fbd5c367f755262a
#
_cell.length_a   1.000
_cell.length_b   1.000
_cell.length_c   1.000
_cell.angle_alpha   90.00
_cell.angle_beta   90.00
_cell.angle_gamma   90.00
#
_symmetry.space_group_name_H-M   'P 1'
#
loop_
_entity.id
_entity.type
_entity.pdbx_description
1 polymer ?
#
loop_
_entity_poly.entity_id
_entity_poly.type
_entity_poly.pdbx_seq_one_letter_code
_entity_poly.pdbx_strand_id
1 'polypeptide(L)'
;MTEAGALEALVNQQVILAMKARDAERTGTLRLIKNALKNKAIEKRAELTPAEEQQALATMIKQRRDSIEQFTKGNRPELAAKEAVEIAVIEEFLPKALDEEALGALVAEAIAELTATSGQKPTPKEMGAAMKAVQVKLQATGARAEGRLVSELVKKALAG
;
A
#
# COMPACT_ATOMS: atom_id res chain seq x y z
N MET A 1 9.53 5.79 -16.05
CA MET A 1 10.40 5.38 -14.94
C MET A 1 10.42 6.48 -13.88
N THR A 2 10.07 6.15 -12.67
CA THR A 2 10.22 7.09 -11.54
C THR A 2 11.67 6.99 -11.07
N GLU A 3 12.37 8.10 -11.10
CA GLU A 3 13.75 8.16 -10.63
C GLU A 3 13.79 8.13 -9.09
N ALA A 4 14.90 7.65 -8.52
CA ALA A 4 15.13 7.72 -7.09
C ALA A 4 15.03 9.18 -6.62
N GLY A 5 14.33 9.42 -5.52
CA GLY A 5 14.11 10.75 -4.97
C GLY A 5 12.99 11.57 -5.62
N ALA A 6 12.35 11.05 -6.68
CA ALA A 6 11.25 11.77 -7.35
C ALA A 6 10.05 11.98 -6.42
N LEU A 7 9.74 10.99 -5.58
CA LEU A 7 8.66 11.09 -4.61
C LEU A 7 8.97 12.16 -3.55
N GLU A 8 10.18 12.19 -3.04
CA GLU A 8 10.59 13.21 -2.07
C GLU A 8 10.45 14.62 -2.64
N ALA A 9 10.87 14.82 -3.89
CA ALA A 9 10.72 16.11 -4.57
C ALA A 9 9.25 16.51 -4.72
N LEU A 10 8.39 15.55 -5.08
CA LEU A 10 6.94 15.80 -5.20
C LEU A 10 6.33 16.13 -3.84
N VAL A 11 6.68 15.41 -2.79
CA VAL A 11 6.21 15.70 -1.43
C VAL A 11 6.64 17.09 -0.98
N ASN A 12 7.88 17.47 -1.22
CA ASN A 12 8.39 18.81 -0.90
C ASN A 12 7.58 19.91 -1.61
N GLN A 13 7.27 19.72 -2.88
CA GLN A 13 6.44 20.65 -3.65
C GLN A 13 5.04 20.77 -3.04
N GLN A 14 4.43 19.65 -2.67
CA GLN A 14 3.11 19.64 -2.05
C GLN A 14 3.11 20.31 -0.67
N VAL A 15 4.18 20.18 0.10
CA VAL A 15 4.33 20.88 1.38
C VAL A 15 4.25 22.39 1.17
N ILE A 16 4.98 22.90 0.18
CA ILE A 16 4.98 24.34 -0.14
C ILE A 16 3.57 24.80 -0.52
N LEU A 17 2.88 24.04 -1.37
CA LEU A 17 1.51 24.36 -1.79
C LEU A 17 0.53 24.35 -0.62
N ALA A 18 0.63 23.37 0.27
CA ALA A 18 -0.22 23.27 1.45
C ALA A 18 0.02 24.45 2.42
N MET A 19 1.28 24.86 2.58
CA MET A 19 1.63 26.02 3.40
C MET A 19 1.05 27.31 2.82
N LYS A 20 1.14 27.48 1.52
CA LYS A 20 0.55 28.65 0.84
C LYS A 20 -0.96 28.69 0.97
N ALA A 21 -1.61 27.50 0.93
CA ALA A 21 -3.04 27.37 1.12
C ALA A 21 -3.47 27.51 2.60
N ARG A 22 -2.51 27.59 3.51
CA ARG A 22 -2.74 27.62 4.96
C ARG A 22 -3.48 26.38 5.48
N ASP A 23 -3.26 25.24 4.81
CA ASP A 23 -3.82 23.95 5.22
C ASP A 23 -2.85 23.28 6.20
N ALA A 24 -3.04 23.52 7.49
CA ALA A 24 -2.16 23.02 8.53
C ALA A 24 -2.21 21.49 8.67
N GLU A 25 -3.37 20.89 8.51
CA GLU A 25 -3.54 19.44 8.62
C GLU A 25 -2.80 18.73 7.49
N ARG A 26 -3.01 19.19 6.26
CA ARG A 26 -2.33 18.64 5.09
C ARG A 26 -0.82 18.84 5.19
N THR A 27 -0.38 20.02 5.58
CA THR A 27 1.05 20.31 5.78
C THR A 27 1.67 19.35 6.80
N GLY A 28 1.00 19.13 7.92
CA GLY A 28 1.45 18.22 8.96
C GLY A 28 1.63 16.78 8.44
N THR A 29 0.63 16.27 7.73
CA THR A 29 0.69 14.90 7.16
C THR A 29 1.81 14.78 6.12
N LEU A 30 1.95 15.76 5.24
CA LEU A 30 3.01 15.77 4.22
C LEU A 30 4.41 15.77 4.85
N ARG A 31 4.59 16.50 5.95
CA ARG A 31 5.84 16.50 6.71
C ARG A 31 6.13 15.14 7.34
N LEU A 32 5.11 14.43 7.81
CA LEU A 32 5.26 13.06 8.32
C LEU A 32 5.72 12.11 7.23
N ILE A 33 5.18 12.23 6.01
CA ILE A 33 5.63 11.46 4.85
C ILE A 33 7.11 11.74 4.57
N LYS A 34 7.47 13.01 4.50
CA LYS A 34 8.86 13.42 4.26
C LYS A 34 9.81 12.83 5.30
N ASN A 35 9.44 12.92 6.57
CA ASN A 35 10.25 12.37 7.66
C ASN A 35 10.39 10.86 7.57
N ALA A 36 9.33 10.14 7.24
CA ALA A 36 9.37 8.69 7.09
C ALA A 36 10.30 8.26 5.96
N LEU A 37 10.23 8.93 4.82
CA LEU A 37 11.12 8.67 3.68
C LEU A 37 12.58 8.96 4.04
N LYS A 38 12.83 10.10 4.67
CA LYS A 38 14.17 10.51 5.09
C LYS A 38 14.78 9.52 6.09
N ASN A 39 14.01 9.13 7.10
CA ASN A 39 14.47 8.18 8.12
C ASN A 39 14.82 6.83 7.49
N LYS A 40 14.00 6.36 6.56
CA LYS A 40 14.26 5.08 5.88
C LYS A 40 15.51 5.15 5.00
N ALA A 41 15.73 6.27 4.32
CA ALA A 41 16.97 6.50 3.55
C ALA A 41 18.21 6.53 4.45
N ILE A 42 18.10 7.13 5.62
CA ILE A 42 19.18 7.15 6.62
C ILE A 42 19.49 5.75 7.13
N GLU A 43 18.48 4.95 7.45
CA GLU A 43 18.66 3.55 7.86
C GLU A 43 19.37 2.73 6.78
N LYS A 44 18.93 2.92 5.55
CA LYS A 44 19.52 2.25 4.39
C LYS A 44 20.94 2.75 4.07
N ARG A 45 21.26 3.98 4.47
CA ARG A 45 22.48 4.71 4.11
C ARG A 45 22.63 4.94 2.61
N ALA A 46 21.52 5.09 1.91
CA ALA A 46 21.45 5.30 0.47
C ALA A 46 20.08 5.87 0.10
N GLU A 47 19.95 6.34 -1.13
CA GLU A 47 18.67 6.76 -1.66
C GLU A 47 17.71 5.58 -1.75
N LEU A 48 16.42 5.87 -1.55
CA LEU A 48 15.37 4.84 -1.67
C LEU A 48 15.05 4.59 -3.14
N THR A 49 14.82 3.33 -3.47
CA THR A 49 14.22 2.97 -4.76
C THR A 49 12.73 3.32 -4.74
N PRO A 50 12.08 3.49 -5.90
CA PRO A 50 10.64 3.71 -5.94
C PRO A 50 9.83 2.66 -5.19
N ALA A 51 10.23 1.40 -5.25
CA ALA A 51 9.60 0.32 -4.50
C ALA A 51 9.72 0.50 -2.99
N GLU A 52 10.88 0.93 -2.51
CA GLU A 52 11.12 1.21 -1.10
C GLU A 52 10.34 2.43 -0.61
N GLU A 53 10.20 3.47 -1.45
CA GLU A 53 9.36 4.63 -1.17
C GLU A 53 7.91 4.22 -1.00
N GLN A 54 7.38 3.41 -1.92
CA GLN A 54 6.01 2.89 -1.85
C GLN A 54 5.81 2.03 -0.60
N GLN A 55 6.79 1.22 -0.24
CA GLN A 55 6.74 0.39 0.96
C GLN A 55 6.67 1.24 2.23
N ALA A 56 7.42 2.32 2.30
CA ALA A 56 7.39 3.24 3.43
C ALA A 56 5.99 3.84 3.59
N LEU A 57 5.38 4.26 2.50
CA LEU A 57 4.01 4.81 2.51
C LEU A 57 2.98 3.75 2.90
N ALA A 58 3.11 2.54 2.39
CA ALA A 58 2.22 1.43 2.75
C ALA A 58 2.29 1.12 4.25
N THR A 59 3.48 1.15 4.83
CA THR A 59 3.68 0.98 6.27
C THR A 59 2.98 2.09 7.07
N MET A 60 3.09 3.34 6.62
CA MET A 60 2.40 4.46 7.26
C MET A 60 0.88 4.27 7.24
N ILE A 61 0.33 3.80 6.13
CA ILE A 61 -1.11 3.53 6.01
C ILE A 61 -1.53 2.42 6.96
N LYS A 62 -0.77 1.33 7.00
CA LYS A 62 -1.06 0.19 7.89
C LYS A 62 -1.08 0.63 9.36
N GLN A 63 -0.10 1.41 9.79
CA GLN A 63 -0.04 1.92 11.15
C GLN A 63 -1.28 2.76 11.50
N ARG A 64 -1.74 3.58 10.54
CA ARG A 64 -2.93 4.41 10.73
C ARG A 64 -4.21 3.59 10.74
N ARG A 65 -4.30 2.54 9.94
CA ARG A 65 -5.44 1.62 9.98
C ARG A 65 -5.53 0.91 11.33
N ASP A 66 -4.39 0.47 11.87
CA ASP A 66 -4.33 -0.14 13.19
C ASP A 66 -4.78 0.86 14.26
N SER A 67 -4.36 2.12 14.15
CA SER A 67 -4.79 3.19 15.05
C SER A 67 -6.30 3.46 14.95
N ILE A 68 -6.85 3.49 13.75
CA ILE A 68 -8.31 3.65 13.52
C ILE A 68 -9.07 2.53 14.24
N GLU A 69 -8.61 1.30 14.11
CA GLU A 69 -9.23 0.17 14.78
C GLU A 69 -9.22 0.34 16.30
N GLN A 70 -8.09 0.74 16.87
CA GLN A 70 -7.95 0.98 18.31
C GLN A 70 -8.82 2.14 18.78
N PHE A 71 -8.84 3.26 18.06
CA PHE A 71 -9.66 4.40 18.39
C PHE A 71 -11.16 4.09 18.30
N THR A 72 -11.55 3.29 17.33
CA THR A 72 -12.94 2.84 17.17
C THR A 72 -13.35 1.96 18.35
N LYS A 73 -12.51 1.01 18.73
CA LYS A 73 -12.73 0.15 19.92
C LYS A 73 -12.76 0.97 21.22
N GLY A 74 -11.96 2.01 21.29
CA GLY A 74 -11.90 2.92 22.44
C GLY A 74 -12.99 4.00 22.46
N ASN A 75 -13.92 3.95 21.52
CA ASN A 75 -15.00 4.94 21.37
C ASN A 75 -14.48 6.38 21.19
N ARG A 76 -13.44 6.51 20.35
CA ARG A 76 -12.83 7.81 20.01
C ARG A 76 -12.94 8.06 18.50
N PRO A 77 -14.16 8.25 17.96
CA PRO A 77 -14.38 8.39 16.51
C PRO A 77 -13.70 9.63 15.92
N GLU A 78 -13.51 10.69 16.70
CA GLU A 78 -12.82 11.91 16.25
C GLU A 78 -11.35 11.64 15.95
N LEU A 79 -10.68 10.79 16.72
CA LEU A 79 -9.29 10.41 16.47
C LEU A 79 -9.18 9.45 15.30
N ALA A 80 -10.11 8.51 15.18
CA ALA A 80 -10.19 7.62 14.02
C ALA A 80 -10.38 8.41 12.72
N ALA A 81 -11.25 9.43 12.72
CA ALA A 81 -11.49 10.28 11.55
C ALA A 81 -10.23 11.04 11.13
N LYS A 82 -9.45 11.53 12.10
CA LYS A 82 -8.18 12.21 11.82
C LYS A 82 -7.18 11.28 11.13
N GLU A 83 -7.04 10.05 11.61
CA GLU A 83 -6.18 9.05 10.99
C GLU A 83 -6.64 8.73 9.54
N ALA A 84 -7.95 8.65 9.31
CA ALA A 84 -8.51 8.41 7.98
C ALA A 84 -8.17 9.54 7.00
N VAL A 85 -8.20 10.79 7.44
CA VAL A 85 -7.80 11.94 6.63
C VAL A 85 -6.32 11.86 6.25
N GLU A 86 -5.47 11.47 7.20
CA GLU A 86 -4.04 11.28 6.94
C GLU A 86 -3.80 10.17 5.92
N ILE A 87 -4.51 9.06 6.01
CA ILE A 87 -4.44 7.97 5.02
C ILE A 87 -4.76 8.49 3.62
N ALA A 88 -5.83 9.28 3.48
CA ALA A 88 -6.22 9.84 2.18
C ALA A 88 -5.10 10.68 1.55
N VAL A 89 -4.39 11.48 2.34
CA VAL A 89 -3.24 12.26 1.87
C VAL A 89 -2.09 11.35 1.42
N ILE A 90 -1.77 10.33 2.20
CA ILE A 90 -0.69 9.39 1.86
C ILE A 90 -1.01 8.63 0.56
N GLU A 91 -2.25 8.21 0.39
CA GLU A 91 -2.69 7.48 -0.81
C GLU A 91 -2.54 8.30 -2.10
N GLU A 92 -2.53 9.63 -2.04
CA GLU A 92 -2.30 10.47 -3.21
C GLU A 92 -0.93 10.21 -3.86
N PHE A 93 0.04 9.72 -3.09
CA PHE A 93 1.41 9.46 -3.55
C PHE A 93 1.66 8.00 -3.92
N LEU A 94 0.66 7.15 -3.81
CA LEU A 94 0.74 5.75 -4.20
C LEU A 94 0.02 5.51 -5.53
N PRO A 95 0.46 4.51 -6.31
CA PRO A 95 -0.32 4.08 -7.46
C PRO A 95 -1.74 3.73 -7.01
N LYS A 96 -2.71 3.99 -7.87
CA LYS A 96 -4.09 3.63 -7.59
C LYS A 96 -4.19 2.12 -7.37
N ALA A 97 -4.87 1.72 -6.30
CA ALA A 97 -5.12 0.30 -6.04
C ALA A 97 -5.96 -0.32 -7.16
N LEU A 98 -5.66 -1.55 -7.52
CA LEU A 98 -6.46 -2.31 -8.49
C LEU A 98 -7.89 -2.48 -7.94
N ASP A 99 -8.88 -2.35 -8.83
CA ASP A 99 -10.26 -2.67 -8.48
C ASP A 99 -10.44 -4.19 -8.37
N GLU A 100 -11.62 -4.62 -7.93
CA GLU A 100 -11.92 -6.04 -7.73
C GLU A 100 -11.79 -6.84 -9.03
N GLU A 101 -12.24 -6.29 -10.15
CA GLU A 101 -12.17 -6.96 -11.45
C GLU A 101 -10.72 -7.17 -11.91
N ALA A 102 -9.92 -6.11 -11.88
CA ALA A 102 -8.51 -6.17 -12.28
C ALA A 102 -7.70 -7.08 -11.35
N LEU A 103 -7.96 -7.00 -10.05
CA LEU A 103 -7.30 -7.85 -9.07
C LEU A 103 -7.73 -9.30 -9.22
N GLY A 104 -9.01 -9.56 -9.49
CA GLY A 104 -9.53 -10.90 -9.74
C GLY A 104 -8.85 -11.57 -10.94
N ALA A 105 -8.64 -10.81 -12.02
CA ALA A 105 -7.90 -11.29 -13.19
C ALA A 105 -6.46 -11.65 -12.85
N LEU A 106 -5.79 -10.82 -12.07
CA LEU A 106 -4.40 -11.07 -11.63
C LEU A 106 -4.31 -12.31 -10.73
N VAL A 107 -5.26 -12.47 -9.82
CA VAL A 107 -5.34 -13.67 -8.94
C VAL A 107 -5.56 -14.93 -9.77
N ALA A 108 -6.48 -14.89 -10.73
CA ALA A 108 -6.74 -16.03 -11.62
C ALA A 108 -5.49 -16.43 -12.43
N GLU A 109 -4.75 -15.45 -12.92
CA GLU A 109 -3.51 -15.66 -13.66
C GLU A 109 -2.43 -16.29 -12.77
N ALA A 110 -2.29 -15.81 -11.54
CA ALA A 110 -1.32 -16.35 -10.57
C ALA A 110 -1.63 -17.82 -10.24
N ILE A 111 -2.91 -18.15 -10.04
CA ILE A 111 -3.35 -19.52 -9.76
C ILE A 111 -3.15 -20.42 -10.98
N ALA A 112 -3.42 -19.91 -12.19
CA ALA A 112 -3.19 -20.65 -13.41
C ALA A 112 -1.70 -21.00 -13.60
N GLU A 113 -0.81 -20.07 -13.29
CA GLU A 113 0.64 -20.33 -13.34
C GLU A 113 1.09 -21.38 -12.33
N LEU A 114 0.55 -21.35 -11.10
CA LEU A 114 0.82 -22.37 -10.10
C LEU A 114 0.32 -23.74 -10.55
N THR A 115 -0.86 -23.78 -11.15
CA THR A 115 -1.44 -25.01 -11.71
C THR A 115 -0.56 -25.58 -12.82
N ALA A 116 -0.07 -24.73 -13.72
CA ALA A 116 0.81 -25.13 -14.80
C ALA A 116 2.15 -25.69 -14.29
N THR A 117 2.69 -25.10 -13.22
CA THR A 117 3.96 -25.51 -12.63
C THR A 117 3.85 -26.84 -11.86
N SER A 118 2.78 -27.00 -11.08
CA SER A 118 2.61 -28.19 -10.21
C SER A 118 1.78 -29.32 -10.84
N GLY A 119 1.07 -29.01 -11.93
CA GLY A 119 0.16 -29.95 -12.58
C GLY A 119 -1.20 -30.08 -11.91
N GLN A 120 -1.43 -29.41 -10.79
CA GLN A 120 -2.68 -29.44 -10.06
C GLN A 120 -3.06 -28.05 -9.56
N LYS A 121 -4.36 -27.76 -9.53
CA LYS A 121 -4.87 -26.52 -8.95
C LYS A 121 -4.58 -26.51 -7.46
N PRO A 122 -4.04 -25.39 -6.91
CA PRO A 122 -3.82 -25.26 -5.47
C PRO A 122 -5.11 -25.44 -4.68
N THR A 123 -5.01 -26.14 -3.56
CA THR A 123 -6.13 -26.32 -2.63
C THR A 123 -6.18 -25.16 -1.63
N PRO A 124 -7.30 -24.99 -0.89
CA PRO A 124 -7.36 -23.97 0.16
C PRO A 124 -6.25 -24.09 1.22
N LYS A 125 -5.68 -25.27 1.40
CA LYS A 125 -4.54 -25.50 2.31
C LYS A 125 -3.25 -24.84 1.80
N GLU A 126 -3.17 -24.58 0.52
CA GLU A 126 -2.01 -23.97 -0.15
C GLU A 126 -2.19 -22.46 -0.35
N MET A 127 -3.08 -21.85 0.43
CA MET A 127 -3.37 -20.42 0.36
C MET A 127 -2.11 -19.54 0.47
N GLY A 128 -1.16 -19.94 1.33
CA GLY A 128 0.12 -19.22 1.48
C GLY A 128 0.90 -19.13 0.18
N ALA A 129 0.99 -20.22 -0.57
CA ALA A 129 1.68 -20.25 -1.86
C ALA A 129 0.95 -19.39 -2.90
N ALA A 130 -0.38 -19.45 -2.93
CA ALA A 130 -1.19 -18.63 -3.81
C ALA A 130 -1.04 -17.13 -3.50
N MET A 131 -1.08 -16.75 -2.22
CA MET A 131 -0.88 -15.37 -1.77
C MET A 131 0.50 -14.85 -2.20
N LYS A 132 1.53 -15.66 -2.03
CA LYS A 132 2.89 -15.30 -2.43
C LYS A 132 2.99 -15.08 -3.94
N ALA A 133 2.37 -15.93 -4.75
CA ALA A 133 2.36 -15.79 -6.19
C ALA A 133 1.67 -14.49 -6.63
N VAL A 134 0.56 -14.13 -5.99
CA VAL A 134 -0.13 -12.87 -6.24
C VAL A 134 0.76 -11.67 -5.87
N GLN A 135 1.44 -11.72 -4.73
CA GLN A 135 2.36 -10.66 -4.31
C GLN A 135 3.50 -10.46 -5.30
N VAL A 136 4.09 -11.54 -5.80
CA VAL A 136 5.15 -11.47 -6.81
C VAL A 136 4.65 -10.77 -8.08
N LYS A 137 3.45 -11.10 -8.54
CA LYS A 137 2.84 -10.45 -9.71
C LYS A 137 2.55 -8.97 -9.47
N LEU A 138 2.03 -8.62 -8.31
CA LEU A 138 1.78 -7.22 -7.93
C LEU A 138 3.09 -6.42 -7.96
N GLN A 139 4.16 -6.96 -7.39
CA GLN A 139 5.47 -6.32 -7.41
C GLN A 139 6.03 -6.16 -8.81
N ALA A 140 5.88 -7.18 -9.65
CA ALA A 140 6.37 -7.15 -11.03
C ALA A 140 5.66 -6.09 -11.89
N THR A 141 4.37 -5.87 -11.67
CA THR A 141 3.59 -4.87 -12.41
C THR A 141 3.62 -3.48 -11.77
N GLY A 142 4.17 -3.36 -10.55
CA GLY A 142 4.13 -2.12 -9.78
C GLY A 142 2.73 -1.76 -9.29
N ALA A 143 1.77 -2.66 -9.43
CA ALA A 143 0.40 -2.44 -9.01
C ALA A 143 0.24 -2.59 -7.49
N ARG A 144 -0.75 -1.91 -6.95
CA ARG A 144 -1.09 -1.97 -5.54
C ARG A 144 -2.47 -2.60 -5.37
N ALA A 145 -2.64 -3.39 -4.32
CA ALA A 145 -3.94 -3.98 -3.99
C ALA A 145 -4.13 -3.99 -2.47
N GLU A 146 -5.38 -3.85 -2.06
CA GLU A 146 -5.74 -3.96 -0.65
C GLU A 146 -5.59 -5.41 -0.19
N GLY A 147 -4.79 -5.64 0.87
CA GLY A 147 -4.49 -7.00 1.36
C GLY A 147 -5.71 -7.84 1.69
N ARG A 148 -6.74 -7.21 2.27
CA ARG A 148 -8.01 -7.86 2.59
C ARG A 148 -8.71 -8.38 1.33
N LEU A 149 -8.78 -7.55 0.29
CA LEU A 149 -9.40 -7.92 -0.98
C LEU A 149 -8.61 -9.04 -1.67
N VAL A 150 -7.28 -8.96 -1.65
CA VAL A 150 -6.42 -10.03 -2.18
C VAL A 150 -6.74 -11.36 -1.49
N SER A 151 -6.78 -11.36 -0.16
CA SER A 151 -7.09 -12.55 0.64
C SER A 151 -8.45 -13.15 0.30
N GLU A 152 -9.48 -12.31 0.21
CA GLU A 152 -10.83 -12.73 -0.15
C GLU A 152 -10.90 -13.35 -1.55
N LEU A 153 -10.28 -12.71 -2.53
CA LEU A 153 -10.29 -13.19 -3.91
C LEU A 153 -9.49 -14.49 -4.08
N VAL A 154 -8.35 -14.62 -3.41
CA VAL A 154 -7.56 -15.86 -3.42
C VAL A 154 -8.36 -16.99 -2.79
N LYS A 155 -8.95 -16.75 -1.64
CA LYS A 155 -9.78 -17.74 -0.93
C LYS A 155 -10.94 -18.22 -1.79
N LYS A 156 -11.64 -17.28 -2.44
CA LYS A 156 -12.75 -17.59 -3.34
C LYS A 156 -12.29 -18.39 -4.55
N ALA A 157 -11.16 -18.03 -5.14
CA ALA A 157 -10.60 -18.71 -6.30
C ALA A 157 -10.15 -20.15 -5.98
N LEU A 158 -9.61 -20.38 -4.78
CA LEU A 158 -9.18 -21.71 -4.35
C LEU A 158 -10.36 -22.61 -3.98
N ALA A 159 -11.48 -22.04 -3.55
CA ALA A 159 -12.68 -22.79 -3.18
C ALA A 159 -13.53 -23.21 -4.39
N GLY A 160 -13.35 -22.53 -5.52
CA GLY A 160 -14.13 -22.76 -6.75
C GLY A 160 -13.69 -23.90 -7.64
#